data_e4414ddd89054f134fc6fa59fae45c8c
#
_entry.id   e4414ddd89054f134fc6fa59fae45c8c
#
_cell.length_a   1.000
_cell.length_b   1.000
_cell.length_c   1.000
_cell.angle_alpha   90.00
_cell.angle_beta   90.00
_cell.angle_gamma   90.00
#
_symmetry.space_group_name_H-M   'P 1'
#
loop_
_entity.id
_entity.type
_entity.pdbx_description
1 polymer ?
#
loop_
_entity_poly.entity_id
_entity_poly.type
_entity_poly.pdbx_seq_one_letter_code
_entity_poly.pdbx_strand_id
1 'polypeptide(L)'
;FPNAKPTIGPPIDHGFYYDFHMDPISEEELKTIEKRMKELIKRNLAISREEYDNNDLRSIFGDNKFKLEIMDDKIGHDIGSSIYRQGEFVDLCRGPHVPSTSHLRWFKLTSTSTAYWRADSNRETLVRIYGMCYATKEGLKERQQQIEEASKRDHKKIGKEMELYMIDEKIGKGLPVWLPNGEILKSEIERYAIETEESYGYQRVTTPVLAKQELFEISGHLPHYADGMYPPMEMDDGTYYLKAMNCPMHHLVFNNKKRSYRDLPVRIAEYGTVYRNELSGTLAGLLRVRMLSMNDAHIYCTLDQVAEEVRANVQMVNDYYRTFGFENFHLRLSLWDPAKTEKYIDQPENWESTQSHLRDILEDIGVPFIEAVGEAAFYGPKIDIQFTTALGREESMSTIQLDFAAKDRF
;
A
#
# COMPACT_ATOMS: atom_id res chain seq x y z
N PHE A 1 11.74 30.77 14.40
CA PHE A 1 10.46 30.40 15.06
C PHE A 1 10.72 30.11 16.55
N PRO A 2 10.76 31.12 17.42
CA PRO A 2 11.12 30.94 18.84
C PRO A 2 10.17 30.06 19.63
N ASN A 3 8.92 29.98 19.23
CA ASN A 3 7.87 29.22 19.90
C ASN A 3 7.67 27.81 19.35
N ALA A 4 8.40 27.43 18.27
CA ALA A 4 8.31 26.11 17.69
C ALA A 4 8.81 25.05 18.66
N LYS A 5 8.00 24.02 18.92
CA LYS A 5 8.38 22.88 19.76
C LYS A 5 8.65 21.68 18.85
N PRO A 6 9.91 21.19 18.73
CA PRO A 6 10.24 20.00 17.99
C PRO A 6 9.60 18.78 18.65
N THR A 7 9.03 17.86 17.86
CA THR A 7 8.36 16.68 18.39
C THR A 7 9.09 15.39 18.00
N ILE A 8 8.91 14.91 16.77
CA ILE A 8 9.53 13.67 16.27
C ILE A 8 9.91 13.82 14.79
N GLY A 9 11.04 13.19 14.39
CA GLY A 9 11.53 13.25 13.02
C GLY A 9 12.21 11.96 12.59
N PRO A 10 11.46 10.91 12.21
CA PRO A 10 12.05 9.68 11.73
C PRO A 10 12.55 9.82 10.29
N PRO A 11 13.52 8.97 9.88
CA PRO A 11 13.82 8.74 8.47
C PRO A 11 12.63 8.02 7.81
N ILE A 12 12.49 8.22 6.50
CA ILE A 12 11.58 7.49 5.63
C ILE A 12 12.37 7.00 4.40
N ASP A 13 11.81 6.10 3.59
CA ASP A 13 12.52 5.39 2.51
C ASP A 13 13.36 6.29 1.59
N HIS A 14 12.87 7.48 1.31
CA HIS A 14 13.55 8.41 0.39
C HIS A 14 13.81 9.78 0.99
N GLY A 15 13.96 9.86 2.31
CA GLY A 15 14.21 11.15 2.96
C GLY A 15 13.92 11.11 4.45
N PHE A 16 13.37 12.20 4.94
CA PHE A 16 12.98 12.36 6.34
C PHE A 16 11.80 13.32 6.43
N TYR A 17 11.13 13.31 7.56
CA TYR A 17 10.31 14.43 7.97
C TYR A 17 10.63 14.82 9.42
N TYR A 18 10.22 16.00 9.80
CA TYR A 18 10.25 16.44 11.20
C TYR A 18 8.97 17.21 11.52
N ASP A 19 8.35 16.86 12.64
CA ASP A 19 7.11 17.47 13.11
C ASP A 19 7.39 18.52 14.16
N PHE A 20 6.75 19.68 14.01
CA PHE A 20 6.85 20.81 14.92
C PHE A 20 5.45 21.24 15.37
N HIS A 21 5.28 21.48 16.65
CA HIS A 21 4.12 22.21 17.14
C HIS A 21 4.40 23.72 16.98
N MET A 22 3.84 24.30 15.95
CA MET A 22 4.01 25.71 15.55
C MET A 22 2.91 26.09 14.57
N ASP A 23 2.81 27.38 14.24
CA ASP A 23 1.93 27.88 13.19
C ASP A 23 2.37 27.38 11.80
N PRO A 24 1.41 27.20 10.86
CA PRO A 24 1.73 26.84 9.49
C PRO A 24 2.75 27.79 8.87
N ILE A 25 3.64 27.26 8.05
CA ILE A 25 4.68 28.03 7.36
C ILE A 25 4.43 28.09 5.84
N SER A 26 4.81 29.21 5.24
CA SER A 26 4.76 29.43 3.81
C SER A 26 5.94 28.78 3.07
N GLU A 27 5.82 28.67 1.73
CA GLU A 27 6.94 28.20 0.89
C GLU A 27 8.19 29.10 0.98
N GLU A 28 8.01 30.40 1.21
CA GLU A 28 9.13 31.34 1.37
C GLU A 28 9.88 31.10 2.69
N GLU A 29 9.13 30.85 3.75
CA GLU A 29 9.71 30.46 5.04
C GLU A 29 10.43 29.13 4.95
N LEU A 30 9.89 28.13 4.23
CA LEU A 30 10.56 26.88 3.99
C LEU A 30 11.90 27.07 3.26
N LYS A 31 11.94 27.95 2.25
CA LYS A 31 13.20 28.30 1.57
C LYS A 31 14.19 29.01 2.51
N THR A 32 13.70 29.82 3.42
CA THR A 32 14.52 30.50 4.44
C THR A 32 15.12 29.49 5.40
N ILE A 33 14.36 28.50 5.86
CA ILE A 33 14.85 27.39 6.68
C ILE A 33 15.96 26.62 5.91
N GLU A 34 15.70 26.25 4.65
CA GLU A 34 16.70 25.55 3.83
C GLU A 34 18.00 26.35 3.69
N LYS A 35 17.90 27.67 3.48
CA LYS A 35 19.07 28.55 3.43
C LYS A 35 19.86 28.50 4.75
N ARG A 36 19.15 28.59 5.87
CA ARG A 36 19.79 28.55 7.21
C ARG A 36 20.46 27.18 7.48
N MET A 37 19.82 26.10 7.07
CA MET A 37 20.45 24.76 7.14
C MET A 37 21.75 24.70 6.34
N LYS A 38 21.80 25.26 5.13
CA LYS A 38 23.03 25.34 4.31
C LYS A 38 24.15 26.14 5.01
N GLU A 39 23.81 27.19 5.75
CA GLU A 39 24.77 27.96 6.55
C GLU A 39 25.33 27.13 7.72
N LEU A 40 24.47 26.39 8.43
CA LEU A 40 24.89 25.49 9.52
C LEU A 40 25.79 24.37 9.03
N ILE A 41 25.50 23.79 7.87
CA ILE A 41 26.34 22.76 7.23
C ILE A 41 27.74 23.30 6.94
N LYS A 42 27.87 24.55 6.44
CA LYS A 42 29.16 25.20 6.18
C LYS A 42 29.98 25.39 7.47
N ARG A 43 29.32 25.53 8.61
CA ARG A 43 30.00 25.67 9.93
C ARG A 43 30.65 24.37 10.38
N ASN A 44 30.36 23.25 9.76
CA ASN A 44 30.89 21.92 10.08
C ASN A 44 30.81 21.58 11.59
N LEU A 45 29.62 21.76 12.15
CA LEU A 45 29.38 21.48 13.56
C LEU A 45 29.50 19.98 13.83
N ALA A 46 30.22 19.61 14.89
CA ALA A 46 30.26 18.24 15.39
C ALA A 46 28.85 17.82 15.87
N ILE A 47 28.53 16.56 15.66
CA ILE A 47 27.31 15.91 16.15
C ILE A 47 27.76 14.82 17.12
N SER A 48 27.50 15.05 18.42
CA SER A 48 27.92 14.15 19.49
C SER A 48 26.75 13.44 20.13
N ARG A 49 26.92 12.17 20.45
CA ARG A 49 26.00 11.38 21.24
C ARG A 49 26.37 11.48 22.71
N GLU A 50 25.41 11.79 23.56
CA GLU A 50 25.55 11.89 24.99
C GLU A 50 24.46 11.06 25.66
N GLU A 51 24.79 10.41 26.79
CA GLU A 51 23.83 9.60 27.56
C GLU A 51 23.53 10.28 28.89
N TYR A 52 22.27 10.31 29.25
CA TYR A 52 21.75 10.94 30.46
C TYR A 52 20.76 10.04 31.17
N ASP A 53 20.62 10.17 32.46
CA ASP A 53 19.53 9.59 33.22
C ASP A 53 18.18 10.33 32.91
N ASN A 54 17.07 9.74 33.38
CA ASN A 54 15.76 10.28 33.10
C ASN A 54 15.53 11.66 33.76
N ASN A 55 16.12 11.94 34.92
CA ASN A 55 15.93 13.22 35.61
C ASN A 55 16.65 14.35 34.88
N ASP A 56 17.86 14.08 34.42
CA ASP A 56 18.62 15.04 33.61
C ASP A 56 17.95 15.33 32.27
N LEU A 57 17.43 14.30 31.60
CA LEU A 57 16.65 14.45 30.36
C LEU A 57 15.38 15.30 30.57
N ARG A 58 14.67 15.09 31.67
CA ARG A 58 13.49 15.90 32.03
C ARG A 58 13.88 17.35 32.31
N SER A 59 15.04 17.61 32.85
CA SER A 59 15.56 18.97 33.02
C SER A 59 15.89 19.63 31.69
N ILE A 60 16.49 18.87 30.74
CA ILE A 60 16.84 19.40 29.40
C ILE A 60 15.59 19.70 28.56
N PHE A 61 14.56 18.85 28.61
CA PHE A 61 13.37 18.95 27.78
C PHE A 61 12.13 19.45 28.52
N GLY A 62 12.25 19.98 29.73
CA GLY A 62 11.14 20.33 30.62
C GLY A 62 10.11 21.29 30.01
N ASP A 63 10.53 22.16 29.08
CA ASP A 63 9.64 23.08 28.37
C ASP A 63 8.91 22.45 27.17
N ASN A 64 9.16 21.19 26.88
CA ASN A 64 8.61 20.50 25.71
C ASN A 64 7.79 19.27 26.10
N LYS A 65 6.48 19.46 26.27
CA LYS A 65 5.56 18.40 26.66
C LYS A 65 5.60 17.16 25.74
N PHE A 66 5.86 17.34 24.45
CA PHE A 66 5.92 16.24 23.48
C PHE A 66 7.12 15.32 23.74
N LYS A 67 8.28 15.92 24.10
CA LYS A 67 9.47 15.13 24.47
C LYS A 67 9.25 14.41 25.80
N LEU A 68 8.59 15.04 26.76
CA LEU A 68 8.25 14.41 28.05
C LEU A 68 7.32 13.21 27.82
N GLU A 69 6.27 13.33 27.00
CA GLU A 69 5.40 12.21 26.66
C GLU A 69 6.14 11.05 25.96
N ILE A 70 7.09 11.36 25.06
CA ILE A 70 7.91 10.30 24.42
C ILE A 70 8.76 9.58 25.46
N MET A 71 9.28 10.30 26.44
CA MET A 71 10.07 9.72 27.52
C MET A 71 9.22 8.81 28.40
N ASP A 72 8.02 9.25 28.76
CA ASP A 72 7.09 8.48 29.59
C ASP A 72 6.71 7.14 28.95
N ASP A 73 6.46 7.14 27.63
CA ASP A 73 6.01 5.95 26.91
C ASP A 73 7.12 4.98 26.52
N LYS A 74 8.29 5.51 26.13
CA LYS A 74 9.33 4.70 25.46
C LYS A 74 10.56 4.42 26.31
N ILE A 75 10.81 5.23 27.32
CA ILE A 75 12.05 5.13 28.11
C ILE A 75 11.81 4.51 29.48
N GLY A 76 10.60 4.68 30.05
CA GLY A 76 10.30 4.28 31.43
C GLY A 76 10.95 5.21 32.47
N HIS A 77 10.56 5.06 33.72
CA HIS A 77 10.97 6.02 34.78
C HIS A 77 12.43 5.85 35.23
N ASP A 78 13.01 4.65 35.10
CA ASP A 78 14.32 4.29 35.68
C ASP A 78 15.44 4.06 34.65
N ILE A 79 15.17 4.24 33.35
CA ILE A 79 16.14 3.97 32.29
C ILE A 79 16.51 5.28 31.61
N GLY A 80 17.80 5.59 31.56
CA GLY A 80 18.34 6.72 30.79
C GLY A 80 18.25 6.52 29.28
N SER A 81 18.47 7.58 28.53
CA SER A 81 18.49 7.54 27.06
C SER A 81 19.56 8.47 26.50
N SER A 82 19.75 8.40 25.19
CA SER A 82 20.72 9.24 24.49
C SER A 82 20.07 10.48 23.87
N ILE A 83 20.84 11.55 23.86
CA ILE A 83 20.60 12.75 23.07
C ILE A 83 21.68 12.91 22.02
N TYR A 84 21.38 13.69 21.01
CA TYR A 84 22.38 14.18 20.07
C TYR A 84 22.48 15.69 20.15
N ARG A 85 23.71 16.17 20.24
CA ARG A 85 24.04 17.60 20.31
C ARG A 85 24.70 18.06 19.03
N GLN A 86 24.22 19.15 18.48
CA GLN A 86 24.73 19.82 17.29
C GLN A 86 24.88 21.33 17.56
N GLY A 87 26.02 21.75 18.07
CA GLY A 87 26.20 23.09 18.58
C GLY A 87 25.26 23.36 19.76
N GLU A 88 24.38 24.35 19.63
CA GLU A 88 23.40 24.70 20.68
C GLU A 88 22.13 23.84 20.62
N PHE A 89 21.87 23.15 19.50
CA PHE A 89 20.70 22.30 19.34
C PHE A 89 20.91 20.93 19.97
N VAL A 90 19.90 20.49 20.71
CA VAL A 90 19.88 19.20 21.38
C VAL A 90 18.56 18.51 21.10
N ASP A 91 18.61 17.21 20.77
CA ASP A 91 17.40 16.41 20.59
C ASP A 91 17.53 14.99 21.13
N LEU A 92 16.38 14.44 21.56
CA LEU A 92 16.27 13.05 22.02
C LEU A 92 16.32 12.11 20.82
N CYS A 93 17.34 11.27 20.72
CA CYS A 93 17.50 10.33 19.62
C CYS A 93 18.35 9.13 20.01
N ARG A 94 17.99 7.95 19.47
CA ARG A 94 18.79 6.72 19.62
C ARG A 94 19.98 6.64 18.66
N GLY A 95 19.91 7.38 17.55
CA GLY A 95 20.92 7.35 16.47
C GLY A 95 20.85 6.09 15.59
N PRO A 96 21.92 5.82 14.81
CA PRO A 96 23.13 6.63 14.71
C PRO A 96 22.95 7.92 13.91
N HIS A 97 23.83 8.90 14.11
CA HIS A 97 23.93 10.12 13.32
C HIS A 97 25.30 10.23 12.65
N VAL A 98 25.38 11.08 11.60
CA VAL A 98 26.67 11.44 10.99
C VAL A 98 27.54 12.23 11.98
N PRO A 99 28.87 12.17 11.89
CA PRO A 99 29.76 12.79 12.87
C PRO A 99 29.78 14.33 12.83
N SER A 100 29.36 14.93 11.72
CA SER A 100 29.25 16.38 11.60
C SER A 100 28.27 16.83 10.52
N THR A 101 27.85 18.08 10.60
CA THR A 101 26.92 18.69 9.64
C THR A 101 27.47 18.75 8.22
N SER A 102 28.79 18.72 8.03
CA SER A 102 29.39 18.74 6.68
C SER A 102 29.06 17.52 5.81
N HIS A 103 28.60 16.41 6.41
CA HIS A 103 28.14 15.22 5.68
C HIS A 103 26.75 15.40 5.06
N LEU A 104 25.99 16.43 5.48
CA LEU A 104 24.63 16.69 5.04
C LEU A 104 24.53 17.69 3.88
N ARG A 105 25.55 17.77 3.03
CA ARG A 105 25.68 18.80 1.97
C ARG A 105 24.58 18.73 0.91
N TRP A 106 24.15 17.54 0.59
CA TRP A 106 23.28 17.27 -0.55
C TRP A 106 21.87 16.98 -0.07
N PHE A 107 21.19 18.01 0.40
CA PHE A 107 19.81 17.94 0.89
C PHE A 107 18.91 18.95 0.22
N LYS A 108 17.60 18.70 0.33
CA LYS A 108 16.53 19.58 -0.12
C LYS A 108 15.34 19.47 0.82
N LEU A 109 14.75 20.58 1.23
CA LEU A 109 13.41 20.56 1.81
C LEU A 109 12.38 20.51 0.67
N THR A 110 11.36 19.68 0.79
CA THR A 110 10.44 19.36 -0.32
C THR A 110 9.07 19.98 -0.17
N SER A 111 8.48 19.84 1.00
CA SER A 111 7.11 20.29 1.24
C SER A 111 6.81 20.39 2.73
N THR A 112 5.65 20.95 3.03
CA THR A 112 5.05 20.93 4.36
C THR A 112 3.66 20.30 4.29
N SER A 113 3.22 19.70 5.40
CA SER A 113 1.85 19.25 5.58
C SER A 113 1.40 19.39 7.02
N THR A 114 0.10 19.32 7.23
CA THR A 114 -0.49 19.21 8.56
C THR A 114 -0.41 17.76 9.03
N ALA A 115 -0.08 17.57 10.29
CA ALA A 115 -0.13 16.28 10.97
C ALA A 115 -0.78 16.46 12.35
N TYR A 116 -1.19 15.37 12.97
CA TYR A 116 -1.70 15.36 14.35
C TYR A 116 -0.74 14.59 15.25
N TRP A 117 -0.59 15.07 16.48
CA TRP A 117 0.25 14.37 17.45
C TRP A 117 -0.25 12.93 17.65
N ARG A 118 0.64 11.95 17.47
CA ARG A 118 0.34 10.49 17.53
C ARG A 118 -0.75 10.02 16.58
N ALA A 119 -0.92 10.72 15.46
CA ALA A 119 -1.97 10.44 14.45
C ALA A 119 -3.42 10.53 15.00
N ASP A 120 -3.63 11.17 16.14
CA ASP A 120 -4.94 11.38 16.75
C ASP A 120 -5.45 12.79 16.38
N SER A 121 -6.54 12.86 15.59
CA SER A 121 -7.15 14.11 15.14
C SER A 121 -7.74 14.98 16.27
N ASN A 122 -7.93 14.42 17.47
CA ASN A 122 -8.38 15.15 18.65
C ASN A 122 -7.22 15.78 19.43
N ARG A 123 -5.98 15.52 19.01
CA ARG A 123 -4.77 16.07 19.66
C ARG A 123 -4.21 17.26 18.88
N GLU A 124 -3.06 17.75 19.34
CA GLU A 124 -2.43 18.96 18.81
C GLU A 124 -2.09 18.80 17.32
N THR A 125 -2.39 19.86 16.58
CA THR A 125 -1.99 20.00 15.18
C THR A 125 -0.51 20.35 15.10
N LEU A 126 0.20 19.68 14.20
CA LEU A 126 1.62 19.83 13.95
C LEU A 126 1.87 20.27 12.52
N VAL A 127 2.97 20.99 12.31
CA VAL A 127 3.53 21.26 10.99
C VAL A 127 4.59 20.21 10.72
N ARG A 128 4.40 19.41 9.69
CA ARG A 128 5.35 18.40 9.22
C ARG A 128 6.17 18.96 8.07
N ILE A 129 7.47 19.01 8.23
CA ILE A 129 8.41 19.46 7.20
C ILE A 129 9.10 18.23 6.61
N TYR A 130 8.98 18.05 5.31
CA TYR A 130 9.63 16.97 4.57
C TYR A 130 10.93 17.43 3.94
N GLY A 131 11.90 16.52 3.91
CA GLY A 131 13.14 16.75 3.22
C GLY A 131 13.79 15.45 2.74
N MET A 132 14.80 15.59 1.92
CA MET A 132 15.64 14.50 1.45
C MET A 132 17.11 14.86 1.58
N CYS A 133 17.96 13.86 1.83
CA CYS A 133 19.40 14.04 1.93
C CYS A 133 20.10 12.83 1.31
N TYR A 134 21.12 13.11 0.50
CA TYR A 134 21.88 12.09 -0.22
C TYR A 134 23.39 12.23 0.05
N ALA A 135 24.12 11.13 -0.11
CA ALA A 135 25.57 11.12 0.07
C ALA A 135 26.30 11.94 -1.02
N THR A 136 25.72 12.02 -2.22
CA THR A 136 26.30 12.69 -3.38
C THR A 136 25.34 13.71 -4.00
N LYS A 137 25.90 14.68 -4.73
CA LYS A 137 25.14 15.66 -5.49
C LYS A 137 24.33 15.00 -6.62
N GLU A 138 24.93 14.01 -7.22
CA GLU A 138 24.37 13.23 -8.31
C GLU A 138 23.10 12.50 -7.83
N GLY A 139 23.18 11.80 -6.69
CA GLY A 139 22.03 11.11 -6.11
C GLY A 139 20.86 12.06 -5.74
N LEU A 140 21.17 13.25 -5.22
CA LEU A 140 20.13 14.27 -4.98
C LEU A 140 19.49 14.73 -6.29
N LYS A 141 20.30 14.97 -7.34
CA LYS A 141 19.82 15.42 -8.64
C LYS A 141 18.97 14.34 -9.33
N GLU A 142 19.40 13.10 -9.30
CA GLU A 142 18.65 11.97 -9.84
C GLU A 142 17.28 11.86 -9.16
N ARG A 143 17.25 11.96 -7.83
CA ARG A 143 15.97 11.93 -7.10
C ARG A 143 15.06 13.10 -7.43
N GLN A 144 15.60 14.29 -7.58
CA GLN A 144 14.82 15.45 -8.01
C GLN A 144 14.24 15.25 -9.42
N GLN A 145 15.00 14.68 -10.35
CA GLN A 145 14.51 14.33 -11.69
C GLN A 145 13.41 13.27 -11.64
N GLN A 146 13.57 12.23 -10.82
CA GLN A 146 12.53 11.21 -10.62
C GLN A 146 11.21 11.83 -10.10
N ILE A 147 11.29 12.74 -9.12
CA ILE A 147 10.11 13.43 -8.59
C ILE A 147 9.46 14.32 -9.67
N GLU A 148 10.25 15.02 -10.46
CA GLU A 148 9.73 15.85 -11.56
C GLU A 148 9.04 15.00 -12.62
N GLU A 149 9.65 13.90 -13.05
CA GLU A 149 9.06 12.96 -14.00
C GLU A 149 7.78 12.31 -13.44
N ALA A 150 7.80 11.89 -12.17
CA ALA A 150 6.60 11.36 -11.52
C ALA A 150 5.46 12.38 -11.47
N SER A 151 5.78 13.66 -11.22
CA SER A 151 4.78 14.75 -11.23
C SER A 151 4.15 14.97 -12.61
N LYS A 152 4.89 14.75 -13.70
CA LYS A 152 4.35 14.82 -15.08
C LYS A 152 3.38 13.67 -15.37
N ARG A 153 3.56 12.53 -14.69
CA ARG A 153 2.77 11.30 -14.85
C ARG A 153 1.73 11.12 -13.75
N ASP A 154 1.50 12.11 -12.90
CA ASP A 154 0.50 12.03 -11.84
C ASP A 154 -0.90 11.90 -12.45
N HIS A 155 -1.53 10.74 -12.23
CA HIS A 155 -2.88 10.43 -12.73
C HIS A 155 -3.95 11.41 -12.23
N LYS A 156 -3.76 12.05 -11.06
CA LYS A 156 -4.68 13.07 -10.56
C LYS A 156 -4.62 14.34 -11.42
N LYS A 157 -3.40 14.76 -11.80
CA LYS A 157 -3.18 15.91 -12.66
C LYS A 157 -3.71 15.63 -14.07
N ILE A 158 -3.27 14.51 -14.67
CA ILE A 158 -3.69 14.09 -16.01
C ILE A 158 -5.22 13.88 -16.04
N GLY A 159 -5.78 13.21 -15.05
CA GLY A 159 -7.22 12.97 -14.96
C GLY A 159 -8.05 14.26 -14.93
N LYS A 160 -7.56 15.29 -14.24
CA LYS A 160 -8.19 16.62 -14.24
C LYS A 160 -8.02 17.36 -15.56
N GLU A 161 -6.81 17.39 -16.12
CA GLU A 161 -6.49 18.10 -17.37
C GLU A 161 -7.22 17.50 -18.58
N MET A 162 -7.39 16.18 -18.62
CA MET A 162 -8.06 15.46 -19.68
C MET A 162 -9.56 15.20 -19.41
N GLU A 163 -10.07 15.65 -18.28
CA GLU A 163 -11.46 15.42 -17.86
C GLU A 163 -11.83 13.93 -17.84
N LEU A 164 -10.98 13.09 -17.21
CA LEU A 164 -11.19 11.65 -17.19
C LEU A 164 -12.11 11.20 -16.07
N TYR A 165 -11.93 11.76 -14.88
CA TYR A 165 -12.74 11.40 -13.71
C TYR A 165 -12.82 12.55 -12.71
N MET A 166 -13.79 12.47 -11.81
CA MET A 166 -13.89 13.36 -10.66
C MET A 166 -14.18 12.57 -9.38
N ILE A 167 -13.85 13.17 -8.23
CA ILE A 167 -14.28 12.74 -6.91
C ILE A 167 -15.00 13.93 -6.29
N ASP A 168 -16.31 13.78 -6.00
CA ASP A 168 -17.14 14.82 -5.40
C ASP A 168 -17.46 14.48 -3.95
N GLU A 169 -17.40 15.51 -3.07
CA GLU A 169 -17.66 15.31 -1.63
C GLU A 169 -19.07 14.85 -1.32
N LYS A 170 -20.05 15.19 -2.16
CA LYS A 170 -21.46 14.79 -2.02
C LYS A 170 -21.66 13.30 -2.36
N ILE A 171 -20.80 12.74 -3.21
CA ILE A 171 -20.79 11.30 -3.52
C ILE A 171 -19.98 10.57 -2.47
N GLY A 172 -18.81 11.12 -2.10
CA GLY A 172 -17.94 10.60 -1.06
C GLY A 172 -16.50 10.36 -1.52
N LYS A 173 -15.58 10.44 -0.57
CA LYS A 173 -14.15 10.23 -0.83
C LYS A 173 -13.88 8.78 -1.24
N GLY A 174 -13.06 8.60 -2.27
CA GLY A 174 -12.70 7.27 -2.79
C GLY A 174 -13.79 6.63 -3.66
N LEU A 175 -14.81 7.39 -4.07
CA LEU A 175 -15.85 6.97 -5.01
C LEU A 175 -15.69 7.77 -6.31
N PRO A 176 -14.85 7.31 -7.25
CA PRO A 176 -14.61 8.02 -8.51
C PRO A 176 -15.81 7.97 -9.44
N VAL A 177 -16.09 9.09 -10.09
CA VAL A 177 -17.06 9.21 -11.18
C VAL A 177 -16.28 9.34 -12.48
N TRP A 178 -16.48 8.41 -13.40
CA TRP A 178 -15.88 8.50 -14.73
C TRP A 178 -16.63 9.52 -15.58
N LEU A 179 -15.90 10.46 -16.17
CA LEU A 179 -16.42 11.45 -17.08
C LEU A 179 -16.39 10.90 -18.53
N PRO A 180 -17.05 11.53 -19.50
CA PRO A 180 -17.15 10.97 -20.87
C PRO A 180 -15.81 10.54 -21.49
N ASN A 181 -14.76 11.35 -21.36
CA ASN A 181 -13.44 10.99 -21.87
C ASN A 181 -12.83 9.78 -21.14
N GLY A 182 -13.02 9.75 -19.83
CA GLY A 182 -12.53 8.64 -18.99
C GLY A 182 -13.30 7.34 -19.23
N GLU A 183 -14.61 7.43 -19.46
CA GLU A 183 -15.45 6.25 -19.78
C GLU A 183 -15.06 5.64 -21.12
N ILE A 184 -14.72 6.46 -22.13
CA ILE A 184 -14.18 5.95 -23.41
C ILE A 184 -12.88 5.16 -23.15
N LEU A 185 -11.93 5.75 -22.43
CA LEU A 185 -10.67 5.10 -22.12
C LEU A 185 -10.87 3.79 -21.34
N LYS A 186 -11.72 3.82 -20.29
CA LYS A 186 -12.06 2.66 -19.48
C LYS A 186 -12.70 1.55 -20.33
N SER A 187 -13.70 1.88 -21.15
CA SER A 187 -14.40 0.93 -21.99
C SER A 187 -13.49 0.27 -23.04
N GLU A 188 -12.52 1.01 -23.61
CA GLU A 188 -11.56 0.44 -24.55
C GLU A 188 -10.58 -0.53 -23.87
N ILE A 189 -10.13 -0.22 -22.65
CA ILE A 189 -9.30 -1.13 -21.86
C ILE A 189 -10.08 -2.39 -21.49
N GLU A 190 -11.32 -2.25 -21.03
CA GLU A 190 -12.20 -3.37 -20.70
C GLU A 190 -12.49 -4.25 -21.93
N ARG A 191 -12.77 -3.65 -23.08
CA ARG A 191 -12.99 -4.37 -24.33
C ARG A 191 -11.78 -5.20 -24.75
N TYR A 192 -10.60 -4.58 -24.73
CA TYR A 192 -9.33 -5.28 -25.05
C TYR A 192 -9.10 -6.49 -24.11
N ALA A 193 -9.34 -6.31 -22.82
CA ALA A 193 -9.17 -7.39 -21.86
C ALA A 193 -10.22 -8.50 -22.04
N ILE A 194 -11.48 -8.16 -22.30
CA ILE A 194 -12.54 -9.13 -22.59
C ILE A 194 -12.20 -9.98 -23.81
N GLU A 195 -11.84 -9.34 -24.94
CA GLU A 195 -11.44 -10.03 -26.17
C GLU A 195 -10.24 -10.96 -25.93
N THR A 196 -9.26 -10.53 -25.14
CA THR A 196 -8.12 -11.35 -24.77
C THR A 196 -8.52 -12.56 -23.93
N GLU A 197 -9.29 -12.35 -22.86
CA GLU A 197 -9.78 -13.42 -21.98
C GLU A 197 -10.62 -14.45 -22.72
N GLU A 198 -11.52 -14.00 -23.60
CA GLU A 198 -12.31 -14.89 -24.45
C GLU A 198 -11.42 -15.78 -25.33
N SER A 199 -10.31 -15.26 -25.84
CA SER A 199 -9.34 -16.04 -26.63
C SER A 199 -8.63 -17.12 -25.80
N TYR A 200 -8.54 -16.93 -24.48
CA TYR A 200 -8.04 -17.92 -23.51
C TYR A 200 -9.15 -18.85 -22.98
N GLY A 201 -10.38 -18.73 -23.46
CA GLY A 201 -11.51 -19.58 -23.12
C GLY A 201 -12.23 -19.20 -21.82
N TYR A 202 -12.10 -17.96 -21.34
CA TYR A 202 -12.88 -17.46 -20.21
C TYR A 202 -14.33 -17.19 -20.61
N GLN A 203 -15.24 -17.53 -19.70
CA GLN A 203 -16.69 -17.29 -19.84
C GLN A 203 -17.09 -16.13 -18.94
N ARG A 204 -17.79 -15.14 -19.55
CA ARG A 204 -18.21 -13.94 -18.82
C ARG A 204 -19.45 -14.19 -17.99
N VAL A 205 -19.44 -13.63 -16.77
CA VAL A 205 -20.60 -13.56 -15.87
C VAL A 205 -20.77 -12.14 -15.36
N THR A 206 -21.94 -11.87 -14.78
CA THR A 206 -22.23 -10.63 -14.06
C THR A 206 -22.92 -10.98 -12.76
N THR A 207 -22.39 -10.52 -11.65
CA THR A 207 -22.92 -10.84 -10.33
C THR A 207 -23.38 -9.59 -9.59
N PRO A 208 -24.39 -9.71 -8.69
CA PRO A 208 -24.87 -8.57 -7.92
C PRO A 208 -23.80 -8.00 -6.99
N VAL A 209 -23.91 -6.71 -6.67
CA VAL A 209 -23.02 -6.02 -5.72
C VAL A 209 -23.39 -6.26 -4.26
N LEU A 210 -24.59 -6.78 -4.01
CA LEU A 210 -25.14 -7.09 -2.68
C LEU A 210 -25.36 -8.60 -2.55
N ALA A 211 -25.10 -9.15 -1.37
CA ALA A 211 -25.49 -10.50 -1.02
C ALA A 211 -25.80 -10.61 0.47
N LYS A 212 -26.52 -11.67 0.84
CA LYS A 212 -26.81 -11.99 2.25
C LYS A 212 -25.56 -12.34 3.01
N GLN A 213 -25.57 -12.02 4.30
CA GLN A 213 -24.50 -12.27 5.25
C GLN A 213 -23.98 -13.71 5.20
N GLU A 214 -24.89 -14.69 5.12
CA GLU A 214 -24.57 -16.12 5.06
C GLU A 214 -23.53 -16.47 3.99
N LEU A 215 -23.59 -15.86 2.82
CA LEU A 215 -22.63 -16.10 1.74
C LEU A 215 -21.21 -15.66 2.15
N PHE A 216 -21.09 -14.55 2.86
CA PHE A 216 -19.80 -14.03 3.33
C PHE A 216 -19.27 -14.77 4.56
N GLU A 217 -20.14 -15.41 5.34
CA GLU A 217 -19.77 -16.35 6.38
C GLU A 217 -19.21 -17.64 5.80
N ILE A 218 -19.93 -18.28 4.86
CA ILE A 218 -19.50 -19.50 4.16
C ILE A 218 -18.13 -19.29 3.48
N SER A 219 -17.98 -18.19 2.78
CA SER A 219 -16.72 -17.89 2.06
C SER A 219 -15.56 -17.48 2.96
N GLY A 220 -15.79 -17.25 4.25
CA GLY A 220 -14.76 -16.83 5.22
C GLY A 220 -14.40 -15.34 5.16
N HIS A 221 -15.11 -14.53 4.38
CA HIS A 221 -14.83 -13.08 4.32
C HIS A 221 -15.15 -12.38 5.65
N LEU A 222 -16.28 -12.67 6.29
CA LEU A 222 -16.61 -12.06 7.58
C LEU A 222 -15.64 -12.46 8.69
N PRO A 223 -15.23 -13.74 8.86
CA PRO A 223 -14.23 -14.10 9.85
C PRO A 223 -12.84 -13.49 9.66
N HIS A 224 -12.40 -13.25 8.41
CA HIS A 224 -11.00 -12.88 8.13
C HIS A 224 -10.80 -11.51 7.46
N TYR A 225 -11.87 -10.85 6.99
CA TYR A 225 -11.79 -9.62 6.22
C TYR A 225 -12.88 -8.59 6.59
N ALA A 226 -13.54 -8.74 7.72
CA ALA A 226 -14.66 -7.87 8.14
C ALA A 226 -14.30 -6.38 8.14
N ASP A 227 -13.09 -6.00 8.56
CA ASP A 227 -12.63 -4.60 8.61
C ASP A 227 -12.57 -3.94 7.23
N GLY A 228 -12.36 -4.73 6.18
CA GLY A 228 -12.35 -4.27 4.79
C GLY A 228 -13.72 -4.19 4.14
N MET A 229 -14.75 -4.67 4.80
CA MET A 229 -16.14 -4.64 4.30
C MET A 229 -16.90 -3.43 4.83
N TYR A 230 -17.81 -2.89 4.02
CA TYR A 230 -18.76 -1.89 4.51
C TYR A 230 -19.67 -2.50 5.58
N PRO A 231 -20.16 -1.68 6.54
CA PRO A 231 -21.12 -2.14 7.53
C PRO A 231 -22.35 -2.80 6.89
N PRO A 232 -22.98 -3.78 7.56
CA PRO A 232 -24.16 -4.45 7.06
C PRO A 232 -25.36 -3.51 6.87
N MET A 233 -26.26 -3.92 5.98
CA MET A 233 -27.56 -3.30 5.77
C MET A 233 -28.64 -4.28 6.25
N GLU A 234 -29.42 -3.83 7.22
CA GLU A 234 -30.56 -4.60 7.73
C GLU A 234 -31.77 -4.37 6.82
N MET A 235 -32.29 -5.46 6.23
CA MET A 235 -33.44 -5.48 5.37
C MET A 235 -34.54 -6.33 6.01
N ASP A 236 -35.75 -6.27 5.49
CA ASP A 236 -36.90 -7.04 5.97
C ASP A 236 -36.75 -8.57 5.80
N ASP A 237 -35.91 -9.00 4.86
CA ASP A 237 -35.64 -10.42 4.55
C ASP A 237 -34.23 -10.89 4.99
N GLY A 238 -33.49 -10.07 5.74
CA GLY A 238 -32.19 -10.41 6.33
C GLY A 238 -31.12 -9.34 6.20
N THR A 239 -29.94 -9.69 6.65
CA THR A 239 -28.76 -8.80 6.68
C THR A 239 -27.98 -8.95 5.38
N TYR A 240 -27.65 -7.84 4.75
CA TYR A 240 -26.91 -7.77 3.48
C TYR A 240 -25.60 -7.00 3.61
N TYR A 241 -24.63 -7.37 2.78
CA TYR A 241 -23.35 -6.67 2.66
C TYR A 241 -23.06 -6.28 1.20
N LEU A 242 -22.35 -5.18 1.01
CA LEU A 242 -21.69 -4.88 -0.26
C LEU A 242 -20.50 -5.85 -0.46
N LYS A 243 -20.38 -6.43 -1.64
CA LYS A 243 -19.24 -7.33 -1.95
C LYS A 243 -17.92 -6.55 -1.99
N ALA A 244 -16.93 -7.05 -1.26
CA ALA A 244 -15.55 -6.57 -1.32
C ALA A 244 -14.69 -7.35 -2.32
N MET A 245 -15.16 -8.53 -2.76
CA MET A 245 -14.54 -9.46 -3.71
C MET A 245 -15.63 -10.23 -4.48
N ASN A 246 -15.30 -10.77 -5.65
CA ASN A 246 -16.25 -11.50 -6.50
C ASN A 246 -16.29 -13.01 -6.18
N CYS A 247 -15.28 -13.55 -5.48
CA CYS A 247 -15.10 -14.97 -5.22
C CYS A 247 -16.38 -15.70 -4.76
N PRO A 248 -17.13 -15.23 -3.74
CA PRO A 248 -18.30 -15.95 -3.22
C PRO A 248 -19.37 -16.17 -4.29
N MET A 249 -19.60 -15.16 -5.13
CA MET A 249 -20.58 -15.23 -6.21
C MET A 249 -20.13 -16.18 -7.32
N HIS A 250 -18.86 -16.13 -7.71
CA HIS A 250 -18.32 -17.02 -8.74
C HIS A 250 -18.39 -18.50 -8.31
N HIS A 251 -18.19 -18.79 -7.03
CA HIS A 251 -18.37 -20.17 -6.52
C HIS A 251 -19.82 -20.65 -6.66
N LEU A 252 -20.81 -19.77 -6.40
CA LEU A 252 -22.21 -20.12 -6.63
C LEU A 252 -22.52 -20.31 -8.12
N VAL A 253 -21.93 -19.48 -9.00
CA VAL A 253 -22.06 -19.67 -10.46
C VAL A 253 -21.47 -21.02 -10.89
N PHE A 254 -20.31 -21.38 -10.36
CA PHE A 254 -19.70 -22.67 -10.64
C PHE A 254 -20.60 -23.82 -10.17
N ASN A 255 -21.18 -23.71 -8.98
CA ASN A 255 -22.03 -24.75 -8.39
C ASN A 255 -23.48 -24.80 -8.95
N ASN A 256 -23.86 -23.84 -9.77
CA ASN A 256 -25.23 -23.79 -10.35
C ASN A 256 -25.58 -25.02 -11.20
N LYS A 257 -24.59 -25.77 -11.69
CA LYS A 257 -24.83 -27.06 -12.38
C LYS A 257 -23.80 -28.09 -11.94
N LYS A 258 -24.22 -29.36 -11.94
CA LYS A 258 -23.32 -30.49 -11.74
C LYS A 258 -22.30 -30.56 -12.89
N ARG A 259 -21.03 -30.70 -12.56
CA ARG A 259 -19.92 -30.83 -13.50
C ARG A 259 -19.16 -32.13 -13.25
N SER A 260 -18.57 -32.68 -14.31
CA SER A 260 -17.60 -33.76 -14.24
C SER A 260 -16.19 -33.17 -14.21
N TYR A 261 -15.21 -33.93 -13.69
CA TYR A 261 -13.80 -33.57 -13.81
C TYR A 261 -13.35 -33.37 -15.28
N ARG A 262 -14.09 -33.93 -16.23
CA ARG A 262 -13.82 -33.76 -17.68
C ARG A 262 -14.26 -32.39 -18.21
N ASP A 263 -15.06 -31.67 -17.44
CA ASP A 263 -15.49 -30.30 -17.79
C ASP A 263 -14.44 -29.24 -17.37
N LEU A 264 -13.43 -29.66 -16.61
CA LEU A 264 -12.35 -28.78 -16.11
C LEU A 264 -11.22 -28.64 -17.15
N PRO A 265 -10.58 -27.48 -17.24
CA PRO A 265 -10.78 -26.31 -16.41
C PRO A 265 -12.02 -25.49 -16.83
N VAL A 266 -12.69 -24.89 -15.84
CA VAL A 266 -13.75 -23.90 -16.06
C VAL A 266 -13.23 -22.54 -15.65
N ARG A 267 -13.21 -21.57 -16.57
CA ARG A 267 -12.72 -20.22 -16.36
C ARG A 267 -13.88 -19.25 -16.40
N ILE A 268 -14.14 -18.56 -15.28
CA ILE A 268 -15.22 -17.58 -15.12
C ILE A 268 -14.60 -16.21 -14.88
N ALA A 269 -14.96 -15.21 -15.68
CA ALA A 269 -14.43 -13.86 -15.60
C ALA A 269 -15.52 -12.80 -15.45
N GLU A 270 -15.22 -11.72 -14.74
CA GLU A 270 -16.12 -10.59 -14.52
C GLU A 270 -15.32 -9.29 -14.39
N TYR A 271 -15.82 -8.21 -14.97
CA TYR A 271 -15.51 -6.86 -14.50
C TYR A 271 -16.44 -6.52 -13.34
N GLY A 272 -16.09 -7.00 -12.16
CA GLY A 272 -16.94 -6.91 -10.97
C GLY A 272 -16.76 -5.60 -10.23
N THR A 273 -17.84 -4.85 -10.02
CA THR A 273 -17.82 -3.70 -9.11
C THR A 273 -17.77 -4.19 -7.67
N VAL A 274 -16.72 -3.81 -6.95
CA VAL A 274 -16.51 -4.15 -5.53
C VAL A 274 -16.34 -2.90 -4.68
N TYR A 275 -16.68 -3.02 -3.41
CA TYR A 275 -16.65 -1.92 -2.44
C TYR A 275 -15.80 -2.30 -1.23
N ARG A 276 -14.82 -1.46 -0.89
CA ARG A 276 -13.92 -1.68 0.25
C ARG A 276 -13.98 -0.51 1.21
N ASN A 277 -14.13 -0.79 2.49
CA ASN A 277 -14.20 0.21 3.55
C ASN A 277 -12.80 0.74 3.89
N GLU A 278 -12.16 1.38 2.92
CA GLU A 278 -10.83 1.97 3.11
C GLU A 278 -10.89 3.20 4.02
N LEU A 279 -9.90 3.31 4.91
CA LEU A 279 -9.76 4.47 5.79
C LEU A 279 -9.52 5.74 4.97
N SER A 280 -10.16 6.84 5.37
CA SER A 280 -10.07 8.12 4.65
C SER A 280 -8.63 8.61 4.41
N GLY A 281 -7.73 8.36 5.37
CA GLY A 281 -6.33 8.76 5.28
C GLY A 281 -5.47 7.92 4.34
N THR A 282 -5.97 6.77 3.88
CA THR A 282 -5.24 5.88 2.96
C THR A 282 -5.61 6.08 1.50
N LEU A 283 -6.66 6.85 1.21
CA LEU A 283 -7.15 7.07 -0.15
C LEU A 283 -6.16 7.86 -1.01
N ALA A 284 -5.93 7.41 -2.24
CA ALA A 284 -4.91 7.98 -3.14
C ALA A 284 -5.38 8.02 -4.61
N GLY A 285 -6.19 9.00 -4.97
CA GLY A 285 -6.71 9.16 -6.34
C GLY A 285 -7.43 7.90 -6.82
N LEU A 286 -6.99 7.32 -7.97
CA LEU A 286 -7.48 6.04 -8.48
C LEU A 286 -6.65 4.84 -7.98
N LEU A 287 -5.50 5.06 -7.35
CA LEU A 287 -4.63 3.98 -6.84
C LEU A 287 -5.21 3.28 -5.60
N ARG A 288 -5.95 4.02 -4.77
CA ARG A 288 -6.64 3.46 -3.61
C ARG A 288 -7.99 4.11 -3.42
N VAL A 289 -9.02 3.36 -3.68
CA VAL A 289 -10.42 3.79 -3.77
C VAL A 289 -11.33 2.94 -2.89
N ARG A 290 -12.56 3.39 -2.68
CA ARG A 290 -13.60 2.64 -1.98
C ARG A 290 -14.54 1.87 -2.91
N MET A 291 -14.55 2.22 -4.18
CA MET A 291 -15.28 1.53 -5.25
C MET A 291 -14.35 1.35 -6.44
N LEU A 292 -14.23 0.13 -6.93
CA LEU A 292 -13.44 -0.19 -8.12
C LEU A 292 -14.15 -1.23 -9.00
N SER A 293 -13.91 -1.16 -10.30
CA SER A 293 -14.24 -2.23 -11.24
C SER A 293 -13.01 -3.14 -11.32
N MET A 294 -13.14 -4.37 -10.84
CA MET A 294 -12.04 -5.33 -10.79
C MET A 294 -12.14 -6.28 -11.97
N ASN A 295 -11.09 -6.33 -12.77
CA ASN A 295 -10.92 -7.42 -13.72
C ASN A 295 -10.52 -8.67 -12.96
N ASP A 296 -11.46 -9.56 -12.74
CA ASP A 296 -11.34 -10.71 -11.85
C ASP A 296 -11.82 -11.99 -12.54
N ALA A 297 -11.12 -13.08 -12.27
CA ALA A 297 -11.48 -14.39 -12.79
C ALA A 297 -11.24 -15.48 -11.76
N HIS A 298 -12.07 -16.53 -11.83
CA HIS A 298 -11.92 -17.75 -11.04
C HIS A 298 -11.80 -18.95 -11.97
N ILE A 299 -10.71 -19.69 -11.80
CA ILE A 299 -10.39 -20.88 -12.59
C ILE A 299 -10.57 -22.09 -11.71
N TYR A 300 -11.50 -22.95 -12.09
CA TYR A 300 -11.77 -24.22 -11.43
C TYR A 300 -11.06 -25.32 -12.21
N CYS A 301 -10.05 -25.91 -11.63
CA CYS A 301 -9.18 -26.90 -12.29
C CYS A 301 -8.77 -28.02 -11.33
N THR A 302 -8.24 -29.11 -11.89
CA THR A 302 -7.59 -30.17 -11.09
C THR A 302 -6.16 -29.77 -10.75
N LEU A 303 -5.56 -30.44 -9.75
CA LEU A 303 -4.18 -30.10 -9.32
C LEU A 303 -3.15 -30.25 -10.44
N ASP A 304 -3.33 -31.23 -11.32
CA ASP A 304 -2.46 -31.46 -12.47
C ASP A 304 -2.60 -30.37 -13.57
N GLN A 305 -3.72 -29.62 -13.57
CA GLN A 305 -3.96 -28.51 -14.50
C GLN A 305 -3.41 -27.17 -13.96
N VAL A 306 -3.12 -27.03 -12.66
CA VAL A 306 -2.70 -25.75 -12.05
C VAL A 306 -1.47 -25.17 -12.76
N ALA A 307 -0.47 -25.99 -13.09
CA ALA A 307 0.74 -25.51 -13.73
C ALA A 307 0.48 -24.89 -15.11
N GLU A 308 -0.41 -25.46 -15.89
CA GLU A 308 -0.80 -24.94 -17.21
C GLU A 308 -1.58 -23.63 -17.05
N GLU A 309 -2.53 -23.56 -16.10
CA GLU A 309 -3.33 -22.37 -15.84
C GLU A 309 -2.47 -21.20 -15.33
N VAL A 310 -1.53 -21.45 -14.41
CA VAL A 310 -0.59 -20.42 -13.93
C VAL A 310 0.28 -19.91 -15.09
N ARG A 311 0.80 -20.81 -15.92
CA ARG A 311 1.63 -20.46 -17.09
C ARG A 311 0.84 -19.58 -18.09
N ALA A 312 -0.40 -19.95 -18.37
CA ALA A 312 -1.29 -19.17 -19.24
C ALA A 312 -1.58 -17.78 -18.68
N ASN A 313 -1.81 -17.68 -17.37
CA ASN A 313 -2.04 -16.38 -16.71
C ASN A 313 -0.79 -15.50 -16.70
N VAL A 314 0.39 -16.04 -16.43
CA VAL A 314 1.66 -15.29 -16.52
C VAL A 314 1.88 -14.78 -17.94
N GLN A 315 1.59 -15.61 -18.95
CA GLN A 315 1.69 -15.18 -20.35
C GLN A 315 0.70 -14.08 -20.68
N MET A 316 -0.55 -14.17 -20.28
CA MET A 316 -1.59 -13.17 -20.51
C MET A 316 -1.22 -11.83 -19.85
N VAL A 317 -0.72 -11.84 -18.62
CA VAL A 317 -0.23 -10.64 -17.93
C VAL A 317 0.94 -10.00 -18.69
N ASN A 318 1.89 -10.81 -19.16
CA ASN A 318 3.01 -10.30 -19.96
C ASN A 318 2.53 -9.63 -21.27
N ASP A 319 1.50 -10.18 -21.92
CA ASP A 319 0.94 -9.62 -23.15
C ASP A 319 0.21 -8.30 -22.88
N TYR A 320 -0.55 -8.20 -21.78
CA TYR A 320 -1.13 -6.92 -21.34
C TYR A 320 -0.06 -5.87 -21.07
N TYR A 321 0.96 -6.21 -20.29
CA TYR A 321 1.99 -5.25 -19.90
C TYR A 321 2.83 -4.78 -21.10
N ARG A 322 3.10 -5.68 -22.06
CA ARG A 322 3.72 -5.30 -23.32
C ARG A 322 2.86 -4.32 -24.12
N THR A 323 1.55 -4.56 -24.21
CA THR A 323 0.60 -3.68 -24.90
C THR A 323 0.53 -2.30 -24.27
N PHE A 324 0.56 -2.22 -22.93
CA PHE A 324 0.55 -0.95 -22.20
C PHE A 324 1.93 -0.31 -21.98
N GLY A 325 3.00 -0.95 -22.44
CA GLY A 325 4.37 -0.45 -22.29
C GLY A 325 4.91 -0.49 -20.87
N PHE A 326 4.46 -1.44 -20.05
CA PHE A 326 4.98 -1.67 -18.71
C PHE A 326 6.18 -2.61 -18.76
N GLU A 327 7.38 -2.07 -18.50
CA GLU A 327 8.65 -2.83 -18.61
C GLU A 327 9.26 -3.17 -17.24
N ASN A 328 8.96 -2.36 -16.21
CA ASN A 328 9.60 -2.46 -14.88
C ASN A 328 8.71 -3.23 -13.89
N PHE A 329 8.59 -4.53 -14.05
CA PHE A 329 7.88 -5.39 -13.11
C PHE A 329 8.67 -6.66 -12.80
N HIS A 330 8.37 -7.28 -11.67
CA HIS A 330 8.90 -8.58 -11.28
C HIS A 330 7.81 -9.41 -10.58
N LEU A 331 8.02 -10.70 -10.50
CA LEU A 331 7.13 -11.61 -9.80
C LEU A 331 7.54 -11.72 -8.33
N ARG A 332 6.55 -11.77 -7.44
CA ARG A 332 6.73 -12.04 -6.02
C ARG A 332 5.85 -13.20 -5.60
N LEU A 333 6.46 -14.28 -5.13
CA LEU A 333 5.74 -15.38 -4.48
C LEU A 333 5.46 -15.00 -3.03
N SER A 334 4.20 -14.72 -2.75
CA SER A 334 3.73 -14.28 -1.43
C SER A 334 3.29 -15.47 -0.60
N LEU A 335 4.01 -15.70 0.50
CA LEU A 335 3.90 -16.86 1.36
C LEU A 335 3.14 -16.50 2.65
N TRP A 336 2.57 -17.50 3.31
CA TRP A 336 2.00 -17.31 4.63
C TRP A 336 3.07 -17.12 5.70
N ASP A 337 2.66 -16.63 6.87
CA ASP A 337 3.51 -16.52 8.05
C ASP A 337 2.96 -17.43 9.16
N PRO A 338 3.62 -18.54 9.47
CA PRO A 338 3.17 -19.48 10.50
C PRO A 338 3.03 -18.86 11.91
N ALA A 339 3.67 -17.72 12.15
CA ALA A 339 3.58 -17.00 13.42
C ALA A 339 2.31 -16.14 13.55
N LYS A 340 1.56 -15.93 12.46
CA LYS A 340 0.36 -15.08 12.41
C LYS A 340 -0.88 -15.90 12.09
N THR A 341 -1.17 -16.89 12.91
CA THR A 341 -2.28 -17.84 12.71
C THR A 341 -3.66 -17.18 12.66
N GLU A 342 -3.83 -16.03 13.29
CA GLU A 342 -5.09 -15.27 13.28
C GLU A 342 -5.43 -14.68 11.90
N LYS A 343 -4.42 -14.47 11.04
CA LYS A 343 -4.61 -13.93 9.68
C LYS A 343 -5.01 -15.00 8.67
N TYR A 344 -4.65 -16.25 8.91
CA TYR A 344 -4.68 -17.32 7.91
C TYR A 344 -5.58 -18.48 8.32
N ILE A 345 -6.10 -19.20 7.34
CA ILE A 345 -6.83 -20.43 7.57
C ILE A 345 -5.87 -21.47 8.17
N ASP A 346 -6.29 -22.11 9.27
CA ASP A 346 -5.51 -23.12 10.00
C ASP A 346 -5.47 -24.47 9.25
N GLN A 347 -4.62 -24.55 8.23
CA GLN A 347 -4.37 -25.75 7.44
C GLN A 347 -2.89 -25.82 7.00
N PRO A 348 -1.93 -25.99 7.93
CA PRO A 348 -0.49 -25.89 7.65
C PRO A 348 -0.01 -26.76 6.49
N GLU A 349 -0.48 -28.00 6.40
CA GLU A 349 -0.08 -28.94 5.34
C GLU A 349 -0.51 -28.46 3.95
N ASN A 350 -1.69 -27.86 3.81
CA ASN A 350 -2.15 -27.26 2.56
C ASN A 350 -1.32 -26.02 2.19
N TRP A 351 -0.93 -25.21 3.20
CA TRP A 351 -0.04 -24.08 2.99
C TRP A 351 1.32 -24.51 2.42
N GLU A 352 1.97 -25.46 3.08
CA GLU A 352 3.29 -25.95 2.65
C GLU A 352 3.24 -26.59 1.26
N SER A 353 2.25 -27.43 1.01
CA SER A 353 2.06 -28.10 -0.28
C SER A 353 1.80 -27.11 -1.42
N THR A 354 0.89 -26.15 -1.22
CA THR A 354 0.51 -25.18 -2.27
C THR A 354 1.60 -24.17 -2.55
N GLN A 355 2.34 -23.73 -1.53
CA GLN A 355 3.49 -22.84 -1.72
C GLN A 355 4.62 -23.51 -2.49
N SER A 356 4.95 -24.78 -2.12
CA SER A 356 5.94 -25.55 -2.86
C SER A 356 5.53 -25.72 -4.32
N HIS A 357 4.27 -26.06 -4.55
CA HIS A 357 3.75 -26.26 -5.91
C HIS A 357 3.85 -24.98 -6.77
N LEU A 358 3.50 -23.80 -6.24
CA LEU A 358 3.68 -22.54 -6.97
C LEU A 358 5.15 -22.19 -7.20
N ARG A 359 6.03 -22.50 -6.26
CA ARG A 359 7.48 -22.30 -6.43
C ARG A 359 8.01 -23.16 -7.58
N ASP A 360 7.71 -24.45 -7.56
CA ASP A 360 8.13 -25.39 -8.60
C ASP A 360 7.63 -24.95 -9.99
N ILE A 361 6.40 -24.45 -10.08
CA ILE A 361 5.83 -23.91 -11.33
C ILE A 361 6.61 -22.67 -11.81
N LEU A 362 6.93 -21.74 -10.91
CA LEU A 362 7.67 -20.53 -11.28
C LEU A 362 9.11 -20.85 -11.72
N GLU A 363 9.77 -21.79 -11.07
CA GLU A 363 11.08 -22.31 -11.45
C GLU A 363 11.05 -22.98 -12.83
N ASP A 364 10.02 -23.80 -13.11
CA ASP A 364 9.84 -24.47 -14.40
C ASP A 364 9.54 -23.48 -15.55
N ILE A 365 8.77 -22.43 -15.28
CA ILE A 365 8.54 -21.34 -16.23
C ILE A 365 9.85 -20.56 -16.52
N GLY A 366 10.80 -20.56 -15.59
CA GLY A 366 12.08 -19.88 -15.72
C GLY A 366 11.99 -18.36 -15.59
N VAL A 367 10.96 -17.83 -14.92
CA VAL A 367 10.79 -16.39 -14.65
C VAL A 367 11.37 -16.06 -13.28
N PRO A 368 12.28 -15.08 -13.17
CA PRO A 368 12.82 -14.65 -11.88
C PRO A 368 11.72 -14.14 -10.94
N PHE A 369 11.76 -14.58 -9.70
CA PHE A 369 10.84 -14.12 -8.66
C PHE A 369 11.55 -13.95 -7.32
N ILE A 370 10.92 -13.19 -6.41
CA ILE A 370 11.34 -13.05 -5.01
C ILE A 370 10.28 -13.67 -4.11
N GLU A 371 10.67 -14.12 -2.91
CA GLU A 371 9.73 -14.62 -1.92
C GLU A 371 9.49 -13.59 -0.82
N ALA A 372 8.22 -13.49 -0.38
CA ALA A 372 7.83 -12.59 0.72
C ALA A 372 6.90 -13.31 1.71
N VAL A 373 7.41 -13.53 2.92
CA VAL A 373 6.65 -14.17 4.01
C VAL A 373 5.66 -13.17 4.62
N GLY A 374 4.44 -13.62 4.91
CA GLY A 374 3.41 -12.80 5.52
C GLY A 374 2.51 -12.04 4.55
N GLU A 375 2.75 -12.15 3.24
CA GLU A 375 2.06 -11.41 2.19
C GLU A 375 0.96 -12.22 1.46
N ALA A 376 0.78 -13.51 1.79
CA ALA A 376 -0.27 -14.34 1.22
C ALA A 376 -1.69 -13.84 1.55
N ALA A 377 -2.67 -14.24 0.74
CA ALA A 377 -4.08 -14.10 1.08
C ALA A 377 -4.44 -15.04 2.25
N PHE A 378 -5.57 -14.81 2.93
CA PHE A 378 -5.95 -15.64 4.08
C PHE A 378 -6.29 -17.09 3.69
N TYR A 379 -6.61 -17.34 2.41
CA TYR A 379 -7.08 -18.61 1.84
C TYR A 379 -6.04 -19.33 0.98
N GLY A 380 -4.88 -18.75 0.74
CA GLY A 380 -3.85 -19.41 -0.07
C GLY A 380 -2.70 -18.49 -0.49
N PRO A 381 -1.60 -19.09 -0.97
CA PRO A 381 -0.44 -18.36 -1.50
C PRO A 381 -0.79 -17.70 -2.83
N LYS A 382 0.02 -16.71 -3.19
CA LYS A 382 -0.20 -15.95 -4.44
C LYS A 382 1.09 -15.52 -5.11
N ILE A 383 1.01 -15.35 -6.41
CA ILE A 383 2.03 -14.69 -7.22
C ILE A 383 1.56 -13.27 -7.46
N ASP A 384 2.22 -12.29 -6.86
CA ASP A 384 1.98 -10.87 -7.13
C ASP A 384 2.90 -10.38 -8.24
N ILE A 385 2.36 -9.65 -9.19
CA ILE A 385 3.14 -8.94 -10.19
C ILE A 385 3.35 -7.53 -9.67
N GLN A 386 4.58 -7.26 -9.24
CA GLN A 386 4.99 -6.00 -8.63
C GLN A 386 5.53 -5.05 -9.69
N PHE A 387 5.02 -3.85 -9.72
CA PHE A 387 5.47 -2.79 -10.60
C PHE A 387 6.18 -1.71 -9.80
N THR A 388 7.34 -1.28 -10.28
CA THR A 388 8.07 -0.16 -9.66
C THR A 388 7.60 1.16 -10.24
N THR A 389 6.97 1.98 -9.42
CA THR A 389 6.51 3.32 -9.81
C THR A 389 7.68 4.25 -10.12
N ALA A 390 7.41 5.38 -10.78
CA ALA A 390 8.43 6.40 -11.06
C ALA A 390 9.12 6.95 -9.79
N LEU A 391 8.47 6.83 -8.63
CA LEU A 391 9.05 7.20 -7.33
C LEU A 391 9.84 6.07 -6.65
N GLY A 392 9.94 4.89 -7.27
CA GLY A 392 10.65 3.74 -6.73
C GLY A 392 9.87 2.94 -5.69
N ARG A 393 8.54 3.13 -5.59
CA ARG A 393 7.67 2.31 -4.76
C ARG A 393 7.19 1.09 -5.53
N GLU A 394 7.08 -0.02 -4.85
CA GLU A 394 6.46 -1.22 -5.42
C GLU A 394 4.95 -1.20 -5.18
N GLU A 395 4.19 -1.50 -6.24
CA GLU A 395 2.74 -1.62 -6.20
C GLU A 395 2.33 -2.91 -6.90
N SER A 396 1.41 -3.66 -6.31
CA SER A 396 0.87 -4.89 -6.92
C SER A 396 -0.15 -4.50 -7.99
N MET A 397 0.13 -4.84 -9.26
CA MET A 397 -0.74 -4.55 -10.40
C MET A 397 -1.70 -5.70 -10.71
N SER A 398 -1.21 -6.93 -10.59
CA SER A 398 -1.96 -8.15 -10.86
C SER A 398 -1.58 -9.23 -9.86
N THR A 399 -2.47 -10.19 -9.63
CA THR A 399 -2.22 -11.32 -8.76
C THR A 399 -2.77 -12.61 -9.34
N ILE A 400 -2.05 -13.72 -9.15
CA ILE A 400 -2.51 -15.08 -9.43
C ILE A 400 -2.52 -15.81 -8.09
N GLN A 401 -3.69 -16.23 -7.63
CA GLN A 401 -3.90 -16.77 -6.29
C GLN A 401 -4.32 -18.24 -6.36
N LEU A 402 -3.70 -19.08 -5.55
CA LEU A 402 -4.08 -20.49 -5.44
C LEU A 402 -4.91 -20.68 -4.17
N ASP A 403 -6.23 -20.75 -4.34
CA ASP A 403 -7.17 -20.97 -3.24
C ASP A 403 -7.34 -22.48 -3.00
N PHE A 404 -6.91 -22.96 -1.84
CA PHE A 404 -7.11 -24.35 -1.42
C PHE A 404 -8.32 -24.52 -0.49
N ALA A 405 -8.94 -23.43 -0.03
CA ALA A 405 -9.96 -23.45 1.00
C ALA A 405 -11.39 -23.46 0.43
N ALA A 406 -11.60 -22.87 -0.74
CA ALA A 406 -12.93 -22.75 -1.33
C ALA A 406 -13.60 -24.11 -1.61
N LYS A 407 -12.82 -25.14 -1.99
CA LYS A 407 -13.30 -26.49 -2.28
C LYS A 407 -14.03 -27.17 -1.11
N ASP A 408 -13.72 -26.79 0.13
CA ASP A 408 -14.31 -27.36 1.34
C ASP A 408 -15.51 -26.58 1.86
N ARG A 409 -15.83 -25.44 1.22
CA ARG A 409 -16.87 -24.49 1.64
C ARG A 409 -18.04 -24.36 0.68
N PHE A 410 -17.81 -24.67 -0.61
CA PHE A 410 -18.78 -24.53 -1.71
C PHE A 410 -19.07 -25.84 -2.44
#